data_200e7ec8435df1440306f9bca3a03854
#
_entry.id   200e7ec8435df1440306f9bca3a03854
#
_cell.length_a   1.000
_cell.length_b   1.000
_cell.length_c   1.000
_cell.angle_alpha   90.00
_cell.angle_beta   90.00
_cell.angle_gamma   90.00
#
_symmetry.space_group_name_H-M   'P 1'
#
loop_
_entity.id
_entity.type
_entity.pdbx_description
1 polymer ?
#
loop_
_entity_poly.entity_id
_entity_poly.type
_entity_poly.pdbx_seq_one_letter_code
_entity_poly.pdbx_strand_id
1 'polypeptide(L)'
;ERNMIADMGFGSAASGSSKKSEAKPTSGLATMAKRYVGEKEDKLNDSGLRNKIIDHDMNSQAFALTLRRAAEESKKSNQGPSAASSIFKYYGTEHNKLRYEIMLEAMGTKALGWDGAEFGPEELAITREWLRTKANSIEGGTSEVQLNVISKRVLELPQ
;
A
#
# COMPACT_ATOMS: atom_id res chain seq x y z
N GLU A 1 20.44 -10.08 7.34
CA GLU A 1 19.29 -9.76 6.45
C GLU A 1 18.04 -9.65 7.30
N ARG A 2 17.83 -8.44 7.85
CA ARG A 2 16.67 -8.14 8.73
C ARG A 2 15.45 -7.82 7.86
N ASN A 3 14.35 -8.48 8.21
CA ASN A 3 12.98 -8.30 7.73
C ASN A 3 12.63 -6.93 7.11
N MET A 4 12.86 -6.77 5.82
CA MET A 4 12.41 -5.60 5.04
C MET A 4 10.88 -5.45 4.96
N ILE A 5 10.14 -6.50 5.31
CA ILE A 5 8.66 -6.51 5.24
C ILE A 5 8.03 -5.74 6.42
N ALA A 6 8.74 -5.64 7.56
CA ALA A 6 8.22 -4.96 8.75
C ALA A 6 8.18 -3.43 8.61
N ASP A 7 8.98 -2.84 7.70
CA ASP A 7 9.13 -1.39 7.55
C ASP A 7 8.18 -0.80 6.48
N MET A 8 7.39 -1.63 5.81
CA MET A 8 6.41 -1.18 4.81
C MET A 8 5.08 -0.71 5.41
N GLY A 9 5.03 -0.41 6.70
CA GLY A 9 3.87 0.22 7.35
C GLY A 9 2.61 -0.66 7.42
N PHE A 10 2.75 -1.98 7.25
CA PHE A 10 1.69 -2.94 7.55
C PHE A 10 1.71 -3.19 9.05
N GLY A 11 0.80 -2.56 9.76
CA GLY A 11 0.67 -2.66 11.20
C GLY A 11 0.69 -4.10 11.70
N SER A 12 1.54 -4.34 12.70
CA SER A 12 1.66 -5.59 13.45
C SER A 12 0.29 -6.01 13.99
N ALA A 13 -0.26 -7.12 13.49
CA ALA A 13 -1.41 -7.75 14.09
C ALA A 13 -0.99 -8.48 15.37
N ALA A 14 -1.18 -7.83 16.50
CA ALA A 14 -1.07 -8.47 17.81
C ALA A 14 -2.24 -9.48 17.98
N SER A 15 -1.90 -10.68 18.39
CA SER A 15 -2.84 -11.73 18.76
C SER A 15 -3.66 -11.33 20.01
N GLY A 16 -4.97 -11.35 19.90
CA GLY A 16 -5.86 -11.12 21.04
C GLY A 16 -7.32 -11.38 20.70
N SER A 17 -7.83 -12.52 21.14
CA SER A 17 -9.21 -12.78 21.55
C SER A 17 -10.39 -12.23 20.74
N SER A 18 -11.17 -13.15 20.22
CA SER A 18 -12.48 -13.01 19.58
C SER A 18 -13.43 -12.02 20.27
N LYS A 19 -13.77 -10.94 19.57
CA LYS A 19 -15.11 -10.32 19.62
C LYS A 19 -15.45 -9.92 18.19
N LYS A 20 -16.52 -10.52 17.64
CA LYS A 20 -17.17 -10.04 16.42
C LYS A 20 -17.59 -8.60 16.65
N SER A 21 -16.88 -7.67 16.08
CA SER A 21 -17.38 -6.34 15.79
C SER A 21 -17.26 -6.17 14.27
N GLU A 22 -18.40 -6.07 13.61
CA GLU A 22 -18.50 -5.61 12.24
C GLU A 22 -18.08 -4.13 12.19
N ALA A 23 -16.77 -3.87 12.35
CA ALA A 23 -16.20 -2.59 12.05
C ALA A 23 -15.80 -2.63 10.58
N LYS A 24 -16.57 -1.96 9.72
CA LYS A 24 -16.12 -1.61 8.36
C LYS A 24 -14.71 -1.02 8.50
N PRO A 25 -13.70 -1.55 7.80
CA PRO A 25 -12.39 -0.90 7.73
C PRO A 25 -12.58 0.40 6.93
N THR A 26 -12.84 1.49 7.62
CA THR A 26 -12.69 2.82 7.04
C THR A 26 -11.21 3.00 6.79
N SER A 27 -10.77 2.91 5.54
CA SER A 27 -9.37 3.16 5.22
C SER A 27 -9.03 4.58 5.66
N GLY A 28 -7.82 4.76 6.17
CA GLY A 28 -7.32 6.10 6.50
C GLY A 28 -7.37 7.05 5.30
N LEU A 29 -7.37 6.51 4.06
CA LEU A 29 -7.53 7.25 2.83
C LEU A 29 -8.89 7.95 2.71
N ALA A 30 -9.98 7.25 2.95
CA ALA A 30 -11.32 7.83 2.87
C ALA A 30 -11.51 8.96 3.90
N THR A 31 -11.05 8.75 5.13
CA THR A 31 -11.12 9.76 6.18
C THR A 31 -10.28 10.98 5.86
N MET A 32 -9.06 10.77 5.36
CA MET A 32 -8.17 11.84 4.93
C MET A 32 -8.77 12.62 3.74
N ALA A 33 -9.25 11.92 2.72
CA ALA A 33 -9.83 12.53 1.54
C ALA A 33 -11.06 13.41 1.87
N LYS A 34 -11.93 12.97 2.78
CA LYS A 34 -13.09 13.76 3.24
C LYS A 34 -12.68 15.11 3.85
N ARG A 35 -11.51 15.18 4.49
CA ARG A 35 -10.99 16.42 5.08
C ARG A 35 -10.69 17.50 4.03
N TYR A 36 -10.22 17.11 2.84
CA TYR A 36 -9.79 18.04 1.79
C TYR A 36 -10.85 18.28 0.72
N VAL A 37 -11.53 17.22 0.29
CA VAL A 37 -12.50 17.27 -0.81
C VAL A 37 -13.93 17.49 -0.30
N GLY A 38 -14.17 17.21 0.97
CA GLY A 38 -15.50 17.31 1.58
C GLY A 38 -16.37 16.09 1.28
N GLU A 39 -17.59 16.18 1.78
CA GLU A 39 -18.57 15.10 1.78
C GLU A 39 -19.95 15.65 1.38
N LYS A 40 -20.69 14.89 0.58
CA LYS A 40 -22.08 15.16 0.23
C LYS A 40 -22.87 13.86 0.31
N GLU A 41 -24.00 13.88 1.05
CA GLU A 41 -24.87 12.70 1.21
C GLU A 41 -24.08 11.45 1.69
N ASP A 42 -23.25 11.61 2.73
CA ASP A 42 -22.36 10.58 3.30
C ASP A 42 -21.33 10.00 2.31
N LYS A 43 -21.14 10.61 1.14
CA LYS A 43 -20.18 10.20 0.13
C LYS A 43 -19.14 11.28 -0.10
N LEU A 44 -17.94 10.87 -0.46
CA LEU A 44 -16.89 11.79 -0.88
C LEU A 44 -17.41 12.63 -2.06
N ASN A 45 -17.20 13.95 -2.00
CA ASN A 45 -17.72 14.89 -3.00
C ASN A 45 -17.00 14.84 -4.36
N ASP A 46 -16.07 13.90 -4.53
CA ASP A 46 -15.39 13.57 -5.79
C ASP A 46 -15.61 12.09 -6.09
N SER A 47 -16.37 11.80 -7.15
CA SER A 47 -16.67 10.41 -7.53
C SER A 47 -15.48 9.68 -8.14
N GLY A 48 -14.59 10.39 -8.83
CA GLY A 48 -13.37 9.83 -9.41
C GLY A 48 -12.41 9.38 -8.31
N LEU A 49 -12.11 10.29 -7.40
CA LEU A 49 -11.27 10.00 -6.24
C LEU A 49 -11.87 8.90 -5.34
N ARG A 50 -13.20 8.92 -5.14
CA ARG A 50 -13.89 7.87 -4.40
C ARG A 50 -13.67 6.49 -5.02
N ASN A 51 -13.81 6.36 -6.34
CA ASN A 51 -13.58 5.09 -7.03
C ASN A 51 -12.13 4.61 -6.88
N LYS A 52 -11.14 5.49 -7.02
CA LYS A 52 -9.72 5.16 -6.79
C LYS A 52 -9.46 4.65 -5.37
N ILE A 53 -10.09 5.27 -4.37
CA ILE A 53 -9.97 4.84 -2.96
C ILE A 53 -10.59 3.45 -2.77
N ILE A 54 -11.78 3.21 -3.34
CA ILE A 54 -12.46 1.91 -3.26
C ILE A 54 -11.59 0.82 -3.90
N ASP A 55 -11.08 1.06 -5.11
CA ASP A 55 -10.23 0.12 -5.82
C ASP A 55 -8.94 -0.16 -5.04
N HIS A 56 -8.32 0.87 -4.48
CA HIS A 56 -7.15 0.71 -3.62
C HIS A 56 -7.46 -0.14 -2.39
N ASP A 57 -8.58 0.10 -1.70
CA ASP A 57 -8.95 -0.64 -0.51
C ASP A 57 -9.27 -2.11 -0.81
N MET A 58 -9.97 -2.38 -1.91
CA MET A 58 -10.24 -3.74 -2.37
C MET A 58 -8.94 -4.50 -2.66
N ASN A 59 -8.01 -3.85 -3.37
CA ASN A 59 -6.70 -4.42 -3.66
C ASN A 59 -5.84 -4.62 -2.42
N SER A 60 -5.90 -3.69 -1.45
CA SER A 60 -5.24 -3.84 -0.14
C SER A 60 -5.70 -5.08 0.60
N GLN A 61 -7.01 -5.32 0.64
CA GLN A 61 -7.59 -6.50 1.29
C GLN A 61 -7.20 -7.79 0.56
N ALA A 62 -7.29 -7.82 -0.76
CA ALA A 62 -6.89 -8.99 -1.56
C ALA A 62 -5.40 -9.31 -1.36
N PHE A 63 -4.54 -8.29 -1.33
CA PHE A 63 -3.11 -8.44 -1.08
C PHE A 63 -2.82 -8.96 0.32
N ALA A 64 -3.48 -8.42 1.34
CA ALA A 64 -3.32 -8.88 2.73
C ALA A 64 -3.73 -10.35 2.89
N LEU A 65 -4.84 -10.78 2.26
CA LEU A 65 -5.27 -12.17 2.26
C LEU A 65 -4.27 -13.09 1.55
N THR A 66 -3.71 -12.63 0.43
CA THR A 66 -2.70 -13.37 -0.35
C THR A 66 -1.40 -13.55 0.45
N LEU A 67 -0.93 -12.49 1.13
CA LEU A 67 0.23 -12.57 2.03
C LEU A 67 -0.01 -13.55 3.18
N ARG A 68 -1.20 -13.50 3.79
CA ARG A 68 -1.57 -14.42 4.87
C ARG A 68 -1.56 -15.87 4.38
N ARG A 69 -2.17 -16.14 3.23
CA ARG A 69 -2.17 -17.48 2.64
C ARG A 69 -0.75 -17.99 2.38
N ALA A 70 0.10 -17.17 1.76
CA ALA A 70 1.49 -17.54 1.50
C ALA A 70 2.28 -17.83 2.79
N ALA A 71 2.05 -17.06 3.85
CA ALA A 71 2.67 -17.29 5.15
C ALA A 71 2.20 -18.61 5.80
N GLU A 72 0.92 -18.96 5.66
CA GLU A 72 0.37 -20.23 6.14
C GLU A 72 0.92 -21.43 5.35
N GLU A 73 1.04 -21.32 4.03
CA GLU A 73 1.63 -22.34 3.15
C GLU A 73 3.12 -22.56 3.47
N SER A 74 3.90 -21.48 3.65
CA SER A 74 5.32 -21.56 4.01
C SER A 74 5.56 -22.27 5.35
N LYS A 75 4.69 -22.05 6.34
CA LYS A 75 4.76 -22.76 7.63
C LYS A 75 4.54 -24.27 7.49
N LYS A 76 3.71 -24.70 6.55
CA LYS A 76 3.40 -26.12 6.31
C LYS A 76 4.50 -26.84 5.53
N SER A 77 5.14 -26.13 4.58
CA SER A 77 6.10 -26.76 3.66
C SER A 77 7.54 -26.80 4.19
N ASN A 78 7.85 -26.10 5.28
CA ASN A 78 9.21 -25.91 5.80
C ASN A 78 10.24 -25.48 4.74
N GLN A 79 9.76 -24.90 3.64
CA GLN A 79 10.56 -24.39 2.53
C GLN A 79 10.85 -22.90 2.78
N GLY A 80 12.05 -22.47 2.38
CA GLY A 80 12.49 -21.07 2.46
C GLY A 80 11.63 -20.12 1.61
N PRO A 81 12.05 -18.84 1.48
CA PRO A 81 11.30 -17.83 0.73
C PRO A 81 10.99 -18.32 -0.69
N SER A 82 9.70 -18.39 -1.01
CA SER A 82 9.28 -18.82 -2.34
C SER A 82 9.53 -17.72 -3.37
N ALA A 83 9.58 -18.08 -4.66
CA ALA A 83 9.65 -17.13 -5.77
C ALA A 83 8.48 -16.11 -5.74
N ALA A 84 7.38 -16.46 -5.08
CA ALA A 84 6.26 -15.56 -4.81
C ALA A 84 6.64 -14.29 -4.02
N SER A 85 7.77 -14.30 -3.28
CA SER A 85 8.27 -13.10 -2.59
C SER A 85 8.54 -11.93 -3.54
N SER A 86 8.96 -12.22 -4.78
CA SER A 86 9.14 -11.21 -5.83
C SER A 86 7.84 -10.55 -6.23
N ILE A 87 6.74 -11.31 -6.28
CA ILE A 87 5.39 -10.78 -6.53
C ILE A 87 4.99 -9.82 -5.41
N PHE A 88 5.23 -10.22 -4.16
CA PHE A 88 4.85 -9.41 -3.00
C PHE A 88 5.66 -8.11 -2.95
N LYS A 89 6.96 -8.18 -3.24
CA LYS A 89 7.81 -6.97 -3.30
C LYS A 89 7.33 -6.03 -4.39
N TYR A 90 7.15 -6.52 -5.61
CA TYR A 90 6.71 -5.71 -6.75
C TYR A 90 5.33 -5.08 -6.48
N TYR A 91 4.34 -5.91 -6.20
CA TYR A 91 2.97 -5.45 -6.00
C TYR A 91 2.82 -4.52 -4.79
N GLY A 92 3.42 -4.88 -3.65
CA GLY A 92 3.35 -4.06 -2.43
C GLY A 92 3.99 -2.69 -2.62
N THR A 93 5.10 -2.62 -3.36
CA THR A 93 5.77 -1.36 -3.70
C THR A 93 4.87 -0.46 -4.56
N GLU A 94 4.33 -0.98 -5.65
CA GLU A 94 3.48 -0.20 -6.56
C GLU A 94 2.17 0.23 -5.86
N HIS A 95 1.60 -0.65 -5.05
CA HIS A 95 0.40 -0.37 -4.28
C HIS A 95 0.62 0.72 -3.22
N ASN A 96 1.78 0.72 -2.55
CA ASN A 96 2.15 1.77 -1.61
C ASN A 96 2.37 3.12 -2.31
N LYS A 97 3.02 3.14 -3.47
CA LYS A 97 3.16 4.36 -4.29
C LYS A 97 1.80 4.94 -4.67
N LEU A 98 0.88 4.08 -5.15
CA LEU A 98 -0.48 4.47 -5.50
C LEU A 98 -1.23 5.07 -4.31
N ARG A 99 -1.05 4.51 -3.11
CA ARG A 99 -1.63 5.06 -1.88
C ARG A 99 -1.27 6.52 -1.68
N TYR A 100 0.00 6.85 -1.79
CA TYR A 100 0.47 8.24 -1.62
C TYR A 100 0.05 9.13 -2.78
N GLU A 101 -0.05 8.63 -3.99
CA GLU A 101 -0.61 9.36 -5.13
C GLU A 101 -2.08 9.75 -4.91
N ILE A 102 -2.89 8.84 -4.39
CA ILE A 102 -4.28 9.13 -4.00
C ILE A 102 -4.33 10.18 -2.87
N MET A 103 -3.41 10.12 -1.90
CA MET A 103 -3.32 11.14 -0.84
C MET A 103 -3.00 12.52 -1.40
N LEU A 104 -2.03 12.63 -2.31
CA LEU A 104 -1.67 13.91 -2.94
C LEU A 104 -2.83 14.46 -3.79
N GLU A 105 -3.51 13.57 -4.53
CA GLU A 105 -4.69 13.96 -5.32
C GLU A 105 -5.80 14.53 -4.42
N ALA A 106 -6.06 13.90 -3.26
CA ALA A 106 -7.03 14.39 -2.30
C ALA A 106 -6.63 15.76 -1.71
N MET A 107 -5.35 15.97 -1.43
CA MET A 107 -4.81 17.22 -0.87
C MET A 107 -4.83 18.38 -1.89
N GLY A 108 -4.82 18.09 -3.19
CA GLY A 108 -4.79 19.11 -4.24
C GLY A 108 -3.58 20.03 -4.11
N THR A 109 -3.78 21.36 -4.08
CA THR A 109 -2.70 22.34 -3.98
C THR A 109 -1.88 22.23 -2.68
N LYS A 110 -2.44 21.68 -1.62
CA LYS A 110 -1.72 21.41 -0.36
C LYS A 110 -0.62 20.34 -0.51
N ALA A 111 -0.68 19.52 -1.55
CA ALA A 111 0.35 18.55 -1.89
C ALA A 111 1.62 19.16 -2.52
N LEU A 112 1.60 20.45 -2.89
CA LEU A 112 2.73 21.12 -3.52
C LEU A 112 3.77 21.62 -2.53
N GLY A 113 3.46 21.58 -1.24
CA GLY A 113 4.36 22.09 -0.18
C GLY A 113 5.54 21.15 0.08
N TRP A 114 6.73 21.74 0.18
CA TRP A 114 7.93 21.07 0.70
C TRP A 114 8.31 21.63 2.08
N ASP A 115 8.13 22.92 2.26
CA ASP A 115 8.27 23.70 3.50
C ASP A 115 7.32 24.89 3.45
N GLY A 116 7.32 25.72 4.51
CA GLY A 116 6.50 26.92 4.59
C GLY A 116 5.39 26.81 5.62
N ALA A 117 5.05 27.94 6.23
CA ALA A 117 4.07 28.02 7.31
C ALA A 117 2.61 27.86 6.82
N GLU A 118 2.38 27.96 5.53
CA GLU A 118 1.09 27.78 4.86
C GLU A 118 0.68 26.32 4.71
N PHE A 119 1.59 25.38 4.96
CA PHE A 119 1.35 23.93 4.89
C PHE A 119 1.36 23.31 6.28
N GLY A 120 0.42 22.44 6.55
CA GLY A 120 0.37 21.68 7.80
C GLY A 120 1.49 20.64 7.90
N PRO A 121 1.95 20.29 9.12
CA PRO A 121 3.00 19.28 9.30
C PRO A 121 2.66 17.92 8.64
N GLU A 122 1.39 17.51 8.69
CA GLU A 122 0.89 16.28 8.06
C GLU A 122 1.00 16.36 6.53
N GLU A 123 0.64 17.51 5.95
CA GLU A 123 0.71 17.75 4.50
C GLU A 123 2.15 17.64 4.00
N LEU A 124 3.08 18.31 4.68
CA LEU A 124 4.51 18.24 4.37
C LEU A 124 5.07 16.81 4.51
N ALA A 125 4.64 16.08 5.56
CA ALA A 125 5.07 14.70 5.77
C ALA A 125 4.59 13.78 4.65
N ILE A 126 3.34 13.89 4.22
CA ILE A 126 2.78 13.08 3.13
C ILE A 126 3.52 13.36 1.81
N THR A 127 3.79 14.62 1.48
CA THR A 127 4.52 14.99 0.26
C THR A 127 5.94 14.43 0.27
N ARG A 128 6.66 14.53 1.39
CA ARG A 128 8.01 13.99 1.54
C ARG A 128 8.01 12.47 1.45
N GLU A 129 7.06 11.82 2.09
CA GLU A 129 6.94 10.37 2.04
C GLU A 129 6.58 9.87 0.64
N TRP A 130 5.70 10.56 -0.08
CA TRP A 130 5.44 10.25 -1.49
C TRP A 130 6.72 10.22 -2.33
N LEU A 131 7.59 11.23 -2.20
CA LEU A 131 8.89 11.22 -2.88
C LEU A 131 9.75 10.05 -2.42
N ARG A 132 9.78 9.75 -1.14
CA ARG A 132 10.51 8.60 -0.59
C ARG A 132 10.02 7.27 -1.16
N THR A 133 8.72 7.13 -1.39
CA THR A 133 8.16 5.88 -1.97
C THR A 133 8.69 5.56 -3.37
N LYS A 134 9.21 6.54 -4.11
CA LYS A 134 9.81 6.29 -5.43
C LYS A 134 11.06 5.40 -5.33
N ALA A 135 11.81 5.50 -4.23
CA ALA A 135 12.94 4.62 -3.95
C ALA A 135 12.51 3.16 -3.71
N ASN A 136 11.28 2.92 -3.26
CA ASN A 136 10.78 1.57 -3.04
C ASN A 136 10.79 0.71 -4.31
N SER A 137 10.65 1.32 -5.50
CA SER A 137 10.75 0.61 -6.78
C SER A 137 12.19 0.25 -7.17
N ILE A 138 13.19 0.74 -6.44
CA ILE A 138 14.62 0.57 -6.74
C ILE A 138 15.27 -0.32 -5.68
N GLU A 139 15.04 -0.04 -4.41
CA GLU A 139 15.63 -0.76 -3.28
C GLU A 139 15.15 -2.22 -3.21
N GLY A 140 16.02 -3.12 -2.75
CA GLY A 140 15.70 -4.56 -2.68
C GLY A 140 15.48 -5.24 -4.03
N GLY A 141 16.03 -4.67 -5.10
CA GLY A 141 15.87 -5.08 -6.49
C GLY A 141 14.78 -4.28 -7.21
N THR A 142 15.12 -3.75 -8.39
CA THR A 142 14.18 -2.90 -9.14
C THR A 142 12.93 -3.65 -9.56
N SER A 143 11.87 -2.91 -9.90
CA SER A 143 10.62 -3.50 -10.40
C SER A 143 10.87 -4.40 -11.61
N GLU A 144 11.77 -4.00 -12.52
CA GLU A 144 12.15 -4.80 -13.70
C GLU A 144 12.86 -6.10 -13.31
N VAL A 145 13.76 -6.05 -12.34
CA VAL A 145 14.43 -7.25 -11.81
C VAL A 145 13.41 -8.21 -11.18
N GLN A 146 12.47 -7.68 -10.39
CA GLN A 146 11.40 -8.50 -9.81
C GLN A 146 10.51 -9.14 -10.89
N LEU A 147 10.13 -8.39 -11.91
CA LEU A 147 9.37 -8.90 -13.05
C LEU A 147 10.13 -9.98 -13.82
N ASN A 148 11.44 -9.84 -14.00
CA ASN A 148 12.27 -10.89 -14.59
C ASN A 148 12.32 -12.17 -13.73
N VAL A 149 12.38 -12.04 -12.41
CA VAL A 149 12.32 -13.19 -11.50
C VAL A 149 10.95 -13.85 -11.58
N ILE A 150 9.87 -13.08 -11.59
CA ILE A 150 8.50 -13.59 -11.73
C ILE A 150 8.35 -14.34 -13.04
N SER A 151 8.76 -13.73 -14.16
CA SER A 151 8.69 -14.34 -15.49
C SER A 151 9.40 -15.69 -15.53
N LYS A 152 10.64 -15.75 -15.03
CA LYS A 152 11.51 -16.93 -15.15
C LYS A 152 11.19 -18.02 -14.13
N ARG A 153 10.93 -17.64 -12.87
CA ARG A 153 10.86 -18.60 -11.75
C ARG A 153 9.44 -18.89 -11.27
N VAL A 154 8.48 -18.03 -11.57
CA VAL A 154 7.07 -18.21 -11.17
C VAL A 154 6.24 -18.66 -12.35
N LEU A 155 6.40 -17.99 -13.50
CA LEU A 155 5.62 -18.25 -14.71
C LEU A 155 6.32 -19.21 -15.69
N GLU A 156 7.62 -19.48 -15.49
CA GLU A 156 8.43 -20.37 -16.33
C GLU A 156 8.36 -20.03 -17.82
N LEU A 157 8.27 -18.72 -18.13
CA LEU A 157 8.17 -18.27 -19.52
C LEU A 157 9.48 -18.51 -20.27
N PRO A 158 9.43 -18.84 -21.59
CA PRO A 158 10.62 -18.98 -22.42
C PRO A 158 11.41 -17.67 -22.48
N GLN A 159 12.73 -17.80 -22.61
CA GLN A 159 13.67 -16.70 -22.70
C GLN A 159 13.96 -16.33 -24.15
#